data_f5b56dc4f1dc193f8e3911e66d0e12b8
#
_entry.id   f5b56dc4f1dc193f8e3911e66d0e12b8
#
_cell.length_a   1.000
_cell.length_b   1.000
_cell.length_c   1.000
_cell.angle_alpha   90.00
_cell.angle_beta   90.00
_cell.angle_gamma   90.00
#
_symmetry.space_group_name_H-M   'P 1'
#
loop_
_entity.id
_entity.type
_entity.pdbx_description
1 polymer ?
#
loop_
_entity_poly.entity_id
_entity_poly.type
_entity_poly.pdbx_seq_one_letter_code
_entity_poly.pdbx_strand_id
1 'polypeptide(L)'
;MKQTKQKVIDAAISLFNTKGYDGTSVRDIAKRADVNVANISYYFAGKQGLLEQLITDFLEGYIHVIETSFEQREYLSAKDVMVQMVRGILRYQFDNRELTRFFYRELSLDTTLIREVMTVYFSRERYYIEQIIKQGQMKQEFKKVSFTMFMTQLKGMINMPFLYPQYISEVLHSFPSETFFLEMYTKEIEQWMERTLYKANMYYELPRAVHM
;
A
#
# COMPACT_ATOMS: atom_id res chain seq x y z
N MET A 1 -8.81 18.12 22.20
CA MET A 1 -9.15 16.70 22.07
C MET A 1 -8.52 16.04 20.85
N LYS A 2 -8.71 16.50 19.59
CA LYS A 2 -8.04 15.90 18.39
C LYS A 2 -6.52 15.86 18.51
N GLN A 3 -5.87 16.90 19.03
CA GLN A 3 -4.43 17.00 19.16
C GLN A 3 -3.82 15.96 20.12
N THR A 4 -4.50 15.65 21.23
CA THR A 4 -4.06 14.63 22.20
C THR A 4 -4.14 13.24 21.60
N LYS A 5 -5.24 12.92 20.87
CA LYS A 5 -5.40 11.64 20.18
C LYS A 5 -4.27 11.43 19.16
N GLN A 6 -3.93 12.46 18.36
CA GLN A 6 -2.87 12.38 17.37
C GLN A 6 -1.48 12.18 18.00
N LYS A 7 -1.16 12.89 19.09
CA LYS A 7 0.11 12.68 19.83
C LYS A 7 0.27 11.22 20.29
N VAL A 8 -0.79 10.58 20.76
CA VAL A 8 -0.77 9.18 21.17
C VAL A 8 -0.53 8.27 19.97
N ILE A 9 -1.18 8.51 18.84
CA ILE A 9 -1.00 7.77 17.58
C ILE A 9 0.46 7.86 17.12
N ASP A 10 1.01 9.05 17.00
CA ASP A 10 2.38 9.28 16.53
C ASP A 10 3.43 8.63 17.46
N ALA A 11 3.23 8.75 18.78
CA ALA A 11 4.07 8.10 19.78
C ALA A 11 4.00 6.58 19.69
N ALA A 12 2.81 6.01 19.47
CA ALA A 12 2.62 4.57 19.34
C ALA A 12 3.30 4.02 18.08
N ILE A 13 3.08 4.64 16.91
CA ILE A 13 3.71 4.24 15.65
C ILE A 13 5.24 4.22 15.80
N SER A 14 5.80 5.30 16.37
CA SER A 14 7.25 5.39 16.59
C SER A 14 7.77 4.30 17.52
N LEU A 15 7.09 4.02 18.63
CA LEU A 15 7.50 3.00 19.60
C LEU A 15 7.30 1.58 19.04
N PHE A 16 6.21 1.33 18.37
CA PHE A 16 5.97 0.05 17.71
C PHE A 16 7.01 -0.25 16.64
N ASN A 17 7.45 0.76 15.88
CA ASN A 17 8.54 0.58 14.92
C ASN A 17 9.90 0.31 15.55
N THR A 18 10.19 0.89 16.73
CA THR A 18 11.51 0.78 17.37
C THR A 18 11.64 -0.38 18.35
N LYS A 19 10.59 -0.66 19.14
CA LYS A 19 10.60 -1.69 20.19
C LYS A 19 9.70 -2.91 19.86
N GLY A 20 8.93 -2.85 18.80
CA GLY A 20 7.86 -3.81 18.51
C GLY A 20 6.59 -3.55 19.34
N TYR A 21 5.50 -4.21 18.93
CA TYR A 21 4.23 -4.12 19.67
C TYR A 21 4.37 -4.66 21.09
N ASP A 22 4.91 -5.89 21.26
CA ASP A 22 5.03 -6.52 22.56
C ASP A 22 5.98 -5.79 23.50
N GLY A 23 7.08 -5.24 22.97
CA GLY A 23 8.08 -4.48 23.74
C GLY A 23 7.63 -3.07 24.13
N THR A 24 6.43 -2.63 23.75
CA THR A 24 5.89 -1.29 24.03
C THR A 24 4.76 -1.36 25.07
N SER A 25 4.85 -0.59 26.16
CA SER A 25 3.78 -0.44 27.14
C SER A 25 2.93 0.81 26.91
N VAL A 26 1.69 0.83 27.43
CA VAL A 26 0.87 2.06 27.43
C VAL A 26 1.54 3.21 28.20
N ARG A 27 2.36 2.91 29.21
CA ARG A 27 3.14 3.92 29.96
C ARG A 27 4.23 4.52 29.09
N ASP A 28 4.92 3.73 28.26
CA ASP A 28 5.91 4.25 27.31
C ASP A 28 5.25 5.20 26.30
N ILE A 29 4.09 4.80 25.77
CA ILE A 29 3.33 5.61 24.81
C ILE A 29 2.90 6.93 25.44
N ALA A 30 2.30 6.87 26.64
CA ALA A 30 1.86 8.07 27.37
C ALA A 30 3.00 9.03 27.67
N LYS A 31 4.16 8.48 28.14
CA LYS A 31 5.37 9.26 28.38
C LYS A 31 5.91 9.94 27.12
N ARG A 32 5.95 9.20 25.99
CA ARG A 32 6.45 9.75 24.72
C ARG A 32 5.50 10.78 24.11
N ALA A 33 4.19 10.60 24.30
CA ALA A 33 3.16 11.52 23.83
C ALA A 33 2.98 12.77 24.73
N ASP A 34 3.61 12.76 25.90
CA ASP A 34 3.44 13.78 26.95
C ASP A 34 1.95 13.92 27.33
N VAL A 35 1.32 12.80 27.68
CA VAL A 35 -0.09 12.73 28.08
C VAL A 35 -0.27 11.82 29.31
N ASN A 36 -1.43 11.96 29.99
CA ASN A 36 -1.78 11.03 31.05
C ASN A 36 -2.11 9.64 30.46
N VAL A 37 -1.66 8.56 31.11
CA VAL A 37 -1.96 7.17 30.72
C VAL A 37 -3.46 6.93 30.58
N ALA A 38 -4.29 7.55 31.41
CA ALA A 38 -5.75 7.45 31.33
C ALA A 38 -6.30 7.86 29.96
N ASN A 39 -5.65 8.78 29.24
CA ASN A 39 -6.06 9.18 27.91
C ASN A 39 -6.00 8.03 26.90
N ILE A 40 -5.03 7.11 27.04
CA ILE A 40 -4.93 5.95 26.13
C ILE A 40 -6.12 5.02 26.35
N SER A 41 -6.44 4.73 27.60
CA SER A 41 -7.62 3.91 27.93
C SER A 41 -8.92 4.59 27.49
N TYR A 42 -9.02 5.91 27.66
CA TYR A 42 -10.20 6.68 27.27
C TYR A 42 -10.42 6.71 25.75
N TYR A 43 -9.37 6.97 24.95
CA TYR A 43 -9.52 7.11 23.50
C TYR A 43 -9.50 5.78 22.74
N PHE A 44 -8.82 4.76 23.28
CA PHE A 44 -8.47 3.55 22.52
C PHE A 44 -8.78 2.24 23.26
N ALA A 45 -9.35 2.28 24.45
CA ALA A 45 -9.55 1.07 25.26
C ALA A 45 -8.24 0.27 25.54
N GLY A 46 -7.10 0.95 25.60
CA GLY A 46 -5.78 0.34 25.87
C GLY A 46 -4.90 0.15 24.64
N LYS A 47 -3.82 -0.63 24.81
CA LYS A 47 -2.81 -0.87 23.76
C LYS A 47 -3.37 -1.64 22.56
N GLN A 48 -4.20 -2.67 22.83
CA GLN A 48 -4.82 -3.46 21.78
C GLN A 48 -5.79 -2.65 20.95
N GLY A 49 -6.71 -1.92 21.56
CA GLY A 49 -7.64 -1.06 20.80
C GLY A 49 -6.94 0.05 20.04
N LEU A 50 -5.77 0.53 20.53
CA LEU A 50 -4.93 1.45 19.77
C LEU A 50 -4.33 0.77 18.52
N LEU A 51 -3.85 -0.48 18.64
CA LEU A 51 -3.37 -1.26 17.51
C LEU A 51 -4.48 -1.48 16.47
N GLU A 52 -5.64 -1.92 16.91
CA GLU A 52 -6.81 -2.15 16.06
C GLU A 52 -7.22 -0.87 15.31
N GLN A 53 -7.25 0.26 16.00
CA GLN A 53 -7.54 1.56 15.39
C GLN A 53 -6.49 1.95 14.33
N LEU A 54 -5.20 1.78 14.62
CA LEU A 54 -4.12 2.08 13.67
C LEU A 54 -4.21 1.24 12.40
N ILE A 55 -4.45 -0.05 12.55
CA ILE A 55 -4.59 -0.98 11.41
C ILE A 55 -5.85 -0.65 10.61
N THR A 56 -6.97 -0.40 11.28
CA THR A 56 -8.24 -0.06 10.62
C THR A 56 -8.13 1.26 9.86
N ASP A 57 -7.66 2.33 10.49
CA ASP A 57 -7.51 3.64 9.84
C ASP A 57 -6.57 3.57 8.63
N PHE A 58 -5.48 2.81 8.73
CA PHE A 58 -4.55 2.60 7.61
C PHE A 58 -5.23 1.87 6.46
N LEU A 59 -5.96 0.80 6.73
CA LEU A 59 -6.61 0.00 5.70
C LEU A 59 -7.82 0.69 5.08
N GLU A 60 -8.59 1.45 5.85
CA GLU A 60 -9.66 2.27 5.28
C GLU A 60 -9.10 3.31 4.30
N GLY A 61 -8.01 3.99 4.65
CA GLY A 61 -7.35 4.91 3.73
C GLY A 61 -6.77 4.22 2.49
N TYR A 62 -6.18 3.04 2.69
CA TYR A 62 -5.65 2.21 1.59
C TYR A 62 -6.75 1.78 0.61
N ILE A 63 -7.85 1.25 1.12
CA ILE A 63 -8.99 0.82 0.30
C ILE A 63 -9.69 2.01 -0.36
N HIS A 64 -9.79 3.16 0.32
CA HIS A 64 -10.35 4.37 -0.26
C HIS A 64 -9.59 4.81 -1.53
N VAL A 65 -8.27 4.71 -1.56
CA VAL A 65 -7.46 4.98 -2.77
C VAL A 65 -7.85 4.05 -3.91
N ILE A 66 -8.05 2.77 -3.62
CA ILE A 66 -8.45 1.77 -4.62
C ILE A 66 -9.85 2.05 -5.15
N GLU A 67 -10.80 2.33 -4.26
CA GLU A 67 -12.20 2.65 -4.61
C GLU A 67 -12.29 3.90 -5.48
N THR A 68 -11.62 4.97 -5.06
CA THR A 68 -11.60 6.23 -5.82
C THR A 68 -11.06 6.03 -7.23
N SER A 69 -10.01 5.21 -7.39
CA SER A 69 -9.50 4.87 -8.72
C SER A 69 -10.47 4.01 -9.52
N PHE A 70 -11.11 3.03 -8.86
CA PHE A 70 -12.08 2.14 -9.49
C PHE A 70 -13.34 2.87 -9.97
N GLU A 71 -13.80 3.90 -9.29
CA GLU A 71 -14.94 4.73 -9.69
C GLU A 71 -14.71 5.42 -11.04
N GLN A 72 -13.45 5.70 -11.40
CA GLN A 72 -13.11 6.31 -12.67
C GLN A 72 -13.22 5.36 -13.89
N ARG A 73 -13.50 4.08 -13.70
CA ARG A 73 -13.52 3.04 -14.75
C ARG A 73 -14.56 3.27 -15.86
N GLU A 74 -15.55 4.12 -15.60
CA GLU A 74 -16.57 4.47 -16.61
C GLU A 74 -16.06 5.56 -17.56
N TYR A 75 -15.10 6.37 -17.13
CA TYR A 75 -14.58 7.52 -17.86
C TYR A 75 -13.17 7.30 -18.42
N LEU A 76 -12.42 6.37 -17.84
CA LEU A 76 -11.04 6.09 -18.20
C LEU A 76 -10.87 4.69 -18.80
N SER A 77 -9.75 4.49 -19.52
CA SER A 77 -9.35 3.16 -19.94
C SER A 77 -9.00 2.28 -18.73
N ALA A 78 -9.10 0.97 -18.85
CA ALA A 78 -8.71 0.06 -17.78
C ALA A 78 -7.20 0.21 -17.44
N LYS A 79 -6.38 0.55 -18.44
CA LYS A 79 -4.96 0.88 -18.27
C LYS A 79 -4.80 2.11 -17.36
N ASP A 80 -5.49 3.21 -17.64
CA ASP A 80 -5.36 4.44 -16.87
C ASP A 80 -5.85 4.26 -15.43
N VAL A 81 -6.95 3.54 -15.24
CA VAL A 81 -7.46 3.21 -13.88
C VAL A 81 -6.43 2.40 -13.11
N MET A 82 -5.81 1.38 -13.73
CA MET A 82 -4.78 0.56 -13.07
C MET A 82 -3.54 1.39 -12.71
N VAL A 83 -3.08 2.26 -13.60
CA VAL A 83 -1.96 3.17 -13.36
C VAL A 83 -2.26 4.13 -12.21
N GLN A 84 -3.42 4.79 -12.21
CA GLN A 84 -3.84 5.68 -11.13
C GLN A 84 -3.92 4.96 -9.78
N MET A 85 -4.49 3.76 -9.78
CA MET A 85 -4.60 2.94 -8.57
C MET A 85 -3.22 2.61 -7.99
N VAL A 86 -2.30 2.10 -8.80
CA VAL A 86 -0.94 1.74 -8.34
C VAL A 86 -0.18 2.97 -7.87
N ARG A 87 -0.24 4.08 -8.58
CA ARG A 87 0.34 5.37 -8.14
C ARG A 87 -0.23 5.83 -6.81
N GLY A 88 -1.55 5.78 -6.70
CA GLY A 88 -2.25 6.17 -5.48
C GLY A 88 -1.85 5.31 -4.28
N ILE A 89 -1.78 3.98 -4.44
CA ILE A 89 -1.33 3.04 -3.41
C ILE A 89 0.10 3.36 -2.96
N LEU A 90 1.04 3.48 -3.91
CA LEU A 90 2.43 3.77 -3.60
C LEU A 90 2.58 5.12 -2.88
N ARG A 91 1.86 6.14 -3.34
CA ARG A 91 1.86 7.46 -2.70
C ARG A 91 1.28 7.41 -1.30
N TYR A 92 0.13 6.76 -1.12
CA TYR A 92 -0.49 6.59 0.20
C TYR A 92 0.45 5.90 1.19
N GLN A 93 1.08 4.82 0.77
CA GLN A 93 2.04 4.08 1.59
C GLN A 93 3.29 4.91 1.90
N PHE A 94 3.78 5.67 0.94
CA PHE A 94 4.93 6.54 1.12
C PHE A 94 4.63 7.68 2.12
N ASP A 95 3.48 8.32 1.99
CA ASP A 95 3.07 9.40 2.89
C ASP A 95 2.83 8.89 4.33
N ASN A 96 2.46 7.60 4.47
CA ASN A 96 2.24 6.91 5.73
C ASN A 96 3.34 5.87 6.04
N ARG A 97 4.58 6.07 5.56
CA ARG A 97 5.64 5.03 5.53
C ARG A 97 5.92 4.35 6.87
N GLU A 98 5.90 5.09 7.98
CA GLU A 98 6.13 4.52 9.30
C GLU A 98 5.01 3.53 9.70
N LEU A 99 3.76 3.91 9.44
CA LEU A 99 2.61 3.05 9.71
C LEU A 99 2.56 1.88 8.72
N THR A 100 2.89 2.12 7.44
CA THR A 100 3.00 1.08 6.40
C THR A 100 4.02 0.02 6.79
N ARG A 101 5.21 0.43 7.25
CA ARG A 101 6.27 -0.47 7.71
C ARG A 101 5.83 -1.30 8.91
N PHE A 102 5.24 -0.65 9.89
CA PHE A 102 4.68 -1.34 11.05
C PHE A 102 3.61 -2.34 10.64
N PHE A 103 2.64 -1.93 9.82
CA PHE A 103 1.55 -2.77 9.35
C PHE A 103 2.04 -4.03 8.64
N TYR A 104 2.94 -3.92 7.66
CA TYR A 104 3.46 -5.10 6.95
C TYR A 104 4.27 -6.05 7.83
N ARG A 105 4.95 -5.52 8.84
CA ARG A 105 5.63 -6.36 9.83
C ARG A 105 4.65 -7.14 10.70
N GLU A 106 3.59 -6.48 11.18
CA GLU A 106 2.53 -7.15 11.94
C GLU A 106 1.75 -8.15 11.07
N LEU A 107 1.57 -7.85 9.78
CA LEU A 107 0.88 -8.74 8.83
C LEU A 107 1.58 -10.10 8.67
N SER A 108 2.87 -10.18 8.93
CA SER A 108 3.61 -11.45 8.93
C SER A 108 3.33 -12.34 10.14
N LEU A 109 2.67 -11.80 11.17
CA LEU A 109 2.27 -12.54 12.36
C LEU A 109 0.88 -13.15 12.12
N ASP A 110 0.74 -14.45 12.32
CA ASP A 110 -0.54 -15.16 12.12
C ASP A 110 -1.47 -15.01 13.34
N THR A 111 -1.96 -13.77 13.58
CA THR A 111 -2.89 -13.44 14.67
C THR A 111 -4.34 -13.43 14.18
N THR A 112 -5.31 -13.58 15.11
CA THR A 112 -6.74 -13.49 14.79
C THR A 112 -7.09 -12.16 14.14
N LEU A 113 -6.59 -11.04 14.68
CA LEU A 113 -6.79 -9.71 14.11
C LEU A 113 -6.31 -9.63 12.66
N ILE A 114 -5.13 -10.17 12.37
CA ILE A 114 -4.57 -10.18 11.01
C ILE A 114 -5.44 -11.01 10.06
N ARG A 115 -5.94 -12.16 10.48
CA ARG A 115 -6.84 -12.99 9.65
C ARG A 115 -8.15 -12.27 9.35
N GLU A 116 -8.74 -11.56 10.30
CA GLU A 116 -9.94 -10.74 10.10
C GLU A 116 -9.69 -9.62 9.10
N VAL A 117 -8.59 -8.90 9.27
CA VAL A 117 -8.14 -7.85 8.36
C VAL A 117 -7.96 -8.37 6.94
N MET A 118 -7.29 -9.52 6.78
CA MET A 118 -7.09 -10.13 5.46
C MET A 118 -8.41 -10.51 4.81
N THR A 119 -9.35 -11.03 5.58
CA THR A 119 -10.66 -11.43 5.06
C THR A 119 -11.47 -10.22 4.60
N VAL A 120 -11.51 -9.15 5.37
CA VAL A 120 -12.35 -7.98 5.07
C VAL A 120 -11.70 -7.10 3.99
N TYR A 121 -10.49 -6.61 4.23
CA TYR A 121 -9.89 -5.57 3.38
C TYR A 121 -9.24 -6.12 2.12
N PHE A 122 -8.51 -7.22 2.19
CA PHE A 122 -7.86 -7.77 1.00
C PHE A 122 -8.82 -8.51 0.07
N SER A 123 -9.99 -8.92 0.56
CA SER A 123 -11.07 -9.38 -0.33
C SER A 123 -11.65 -8.23 -1.15
N ARG A 124 -11.78 -7.02 -0.56
CA ARG A 124 -12.19 -5.80 -1.28
C ARG A 124 -11.13 -5.40 -2.32
N GLU A 125 -9.85 -5.33 -1.93
CA GLU A 125 -8.74 -5.07 -2.85
C GLU A 125 -8.77 -6.04 -4.04
N ARG A 126 -8.83 -7.34 -3.77
CA ARG A 126 -8.93 -8.38 -4.78
C ARG A 126 -10.10 -8.14 -5.73
N TYR A 127 -11.27 -7.87 -5.19
CA TYR A 127 -12.48 -7.63 -5.98
C TYR A 127 -12.28 -6.49 -6.98
N TYR A 128 -11.84 -5.33 -6.52
CA TYR A 128 -11.67 -4.14 -7.38
C TYR A 128 -10.63 -4.37 -8.48
N ILE A 129 -9.48 -4.93 -8.15
CA ILE A 129 -8.42 -5.19 -9.14
C ILE A 129 -8.87 -6.26 -10.14
N GLU A 130 -9.55 -7.30 -9.70
CA GLU A 130 -10.10 -8.34 -10.59
C GLU A 130 -11.11 -7.76 -11.58
N GLN A 131 -11.99 -6.83 -11.13
CA GLN A 131 -12.95 -6.18 -12.03
C GLN A 131 -12.24 -5.30 -13.08
N ILE A 132 -11.21 -4.55 -12.71
CA ILE A 132 -10.43 -3.75 -13.67
C ILE A 132 -9.74 -4.65 -14.70
N ILE A 133 -9.15 -5.76 -14.26
CA ILE A 133 -8.50 -6.71 -15.18
C ILE A 133 -9.52 -7.34 -16.13
N LYS A 134 -10.68 -7.76 -15.64
CA LYS A 134 -11.77 -8.30 -16.48
C LYS A 134 -12.24 -7.28 -17.50
N GLN A 135 -12.47 -6.04 -17.07
CA GLN A 135 -12.88 -4.96 -17.98
C GLN A 135 -11.83 -4.69 -19.07
N GLY A 136 -10.55 -4.62 -18.70
CA GLY A 136 -9.46 -4.43 -19.65
C GLY A 136 -9.32 -5.59 -20.65
N GLN A 137 -9.57 -6.82 -20.19
CA GLN A 137 -9.59 -7.99 -21.09
C GLN A 137 -10.77 -7.95 -22.05
N MET A 138 -11.96 -7.58 -21.59
CA MET A 138 -13.16 -7.42 -22.45
C MET A 138 -12.97 -6.32 -23.49
N LYS A 139 -12.36 -5.19 -23.10
CA LYS A 139 -12.04 -4.06 -23.99
C LYS A 139 -10.81 -4.30 -24.88
N GLN A 140 -10.18 -5.49 -24.79
CA GLN A 140 -8.96 -5.84 -25.52
C GLN A 140 -7.73 -4.95 -25.16
N GLU A 141 -7.75 -4.26 -24.03
CA GLU A 141 -6.63 -3.47 -23.52
C GLU A 141 -5.60 -4.37 -22.83
N PHE A 142 -6.03 -5.45 -22.18
CA PHE A 142 -5.20 -6.35 -21.37
C PHE A 142 -5.04 -7.73 -22.00
N LYS A 143 -3.87 -8.32 -21.78
CA LYS A 143 -3.56 -9.72 -22.07
C LYS A 143 -4.30 -10.63 -21.09
N LYS A 144 -4.52 -11.88 -21.47
CA LYS A 144 -4.93 -12.92 -20.53
C LYS A 144 -3.71 -13.25 -19.63
N VAL A 145 -3.86 -13.03 -18.34
CA VAL A 145 -2.84 -13.34 -17.33
C VAL A 145 -3.45 -14.15 -16.20
N SER A 146 -2.61 -14.91 -15.49
CA SER A 146 -3.03 -15.49 -14.21
C SER A 146 -3.16 -14.38 -13.17
N PHE A 147 -4.38 -14.14 -12.70
CA PHE A 147 -4.66 -13.13 -11.68
C PHE A 147 -3.78 -13.33 -10.43
N THR A 148 -3.68 -14.56 -9.94
CA THR A 148 -2.87 -14.89 -8.76
C THR A 148 -1.41 -14.52 -8.95
N MET A 149 -0.81 -14.90 -10.10
CA MET A 149 0.61 -14.60 -10.37
C MET A 149 0.85 -13.10 -10.55
N PHE A 150 -0.05 -12.42 -11.26
CA PHE A 150 0.02 -10.97 -11.41
C PHE A 150 -0.05 -10.25 -10.05
N MET A 151 -1.03 -10.61 -9.21
CA MET A 151 -1.18 -10.02 -7.89
C MET A 151 -0.01 -10.31 -6.97
N THR A 152 0.52 -11.53 -6.97
CA THR A 152 1.69 -11.89 -6.16
C THR A 152 2.90 -11.02 -6.51
N GLN A 153 3.16 -10.82 -7.81
CA GLN A 153 4.26 -9.98 -8.27
C GLN A 153 4.02 -8.50 -7.96
N LEU A 154 2.82 -7.98 -8.27
CA LEU A 154 2.47 -6.59 -8.00
C LEU A 154 2.58 -6.25 -6.51
N LYS A 155 2.02 -7.08 -5.64
CA LYS A 155 2.11 -6.91 -4.18
C LYS A 155 3.55 -6.99 -3.69
N GLY A 156 4.34 -7.92 -4.24
CA GLY A 156 5.76 -8.02 -3.91
C GLY A 156 6.52 -6.73 -4.22
N MET A 157 6.30 -6.15 -5.40
CA MET A 157 6.93 -4.87 -5.78
C MET A 157 6.43 -3.71 -4.91
N ILE A 158 5.12 -3.57 -4.72
CA ILE A 158 4.54 -2.46 -3.93
C ILE A 158 5.05 -2.49 -2.48
N ASN A 159 5.19 -3.68 -1.88
CA ASN A 159 5.49 -3.82 -0.46
C ASN A 159 7.00 -3.80 -0.14
N MET A 160 7.84 -4.19 -1.10
CA MET A 160 9.28 -4.38 -0.89
C MET A 160 10.00 -3.15 -0.30
N PRO A 161 9.74 -1.90 -0.76
CA PRO A 161 10.42 -0.72 -0.22
C PRO A 161 10.13 -0.46 1.27
N PHE A 162 8.99 -0.92 1.76
CA PHE A 162 8.57 -0.73 3.16
C PHE A 162 8.99 -1.89 4.05
N LEU A 163 9.10 -3.10 3.50
CA LEU A 163 9.56 -4.28 4.23
C LEU A 163 11.07 -4.28 4.45
N TYR A 164 11.84 -3.89 3.45
CA TYR A 164 13.31 -3.97 3.46
C TYR A 164 14.00 -2.63 3.14
N PRO A 165 13.61 -1.51 3.81
CA PRO A 165 14.18 -0.20 3.51
C PRO A 165 15.69 -0.15 3.76
N GLN A 166 16.20 -0.88 4.78
CA GLN A 166 17.64 -0.95 5.07
C GLN A 166 18.42 -1.64 3.95
N TYR A 167 17.87 -2.71 3.37
CA TYR A 167 18.52 -3.37 2.23
C TYR A 167 18.66 -2.40 1.05
N ILE A 168 17.62 -1.62 0.78
CA ILE A 168 17.63 -0.64 -0.32
C ILE A 168 18.64 0.48 -0.01
N SER A 169 18.71 0.98 1.23
CA SER A 169 19.60 2.08 1.57
C SER A 169 21.07 1.66 1.74
N GLU A 170 21.32 0.54 2.40
CA GLU A 170 22.67 0.14 2.78
C GLU A 170 23.35 -0.73 1.73
N VAL A 171 22.59 -1.55 0.99
CA VAL A 171 23.13 -2.48 0.00
C VAL A 171 22.96 -1.96 -1.43
N LEU A 172 21.81 -1.39 -1.75
CA LEU A 172 21.53 -0.86 -3.09
C LEU A 172 21.86 0.64 -3.22
N HIS A 173 22.30 1.29 -2.14
CA HIS A 173 22.68 2.70 -2.08
C HIS A 173 21.62 3.64 -2.65
N SER A 174 20.34 3.35 -2.36
CA SER A 174 19.19 4.14 -2.78
C SER A 174 18.33 4.49 -1.55
N PHE A 175 17.58 5.57 -1.62
CA PHE A 175 16.88 6.12 -0.45
C PHE A 175 15.36 6.02 -0.61
N PRO A 176 14.72 4.92 -0.13
CA PRO A 176 13.27 4.70 -0.32
C PRO A 176 12.38 5.71 0.41
N SER A 177 12.96 6.56 1.27
CA SER A 177 12.26 7.65 1.94
C SER A 177 12.19 8.95 1.14
N GLU A 178 12.85 9.03 0.00
CA GLU A 178 12.89 10.22 -0.85
C GLU A 178 11.83 10.17 -1.95
N THR A 179 11.24 11.32 -2.26
CA THR A 179 10.22 11.46 -3.33
C THR A 179 10.77 11.03 -4.68
N PHE A 180 12.05 11.32 -4.96
CA PHE A 180 12.71 10.88 -6.19
C PHE A 180 12.68 9.35 -6.35
N PHE A 181 12.97 8.60 -5.27
CA PHE A 181 12.88 7.15 -5.31
C PHE A 181 11.45 6.69 -5.63
N LEU A 182 10.45 7.29 -4.98
CA LEU A 182 9.05 6.95 -5.23
C LEU A 182 8.67 7.15 -6.70
N GLU A 183 9.06 8.29 -7.29
CA GLU A 183 8.75 8.60 -8.69
C GLU A 183 9.41 7.61 -9.66
N MET A 184 10.69 7.32 -9.47
CA MET A 184 11.42 6.35 -10.30
C MET A 184 10.85 4.95 -10.14
N TYR A 185 10.63 4.51 -8.90
CA TYR A 185 10.10 3.18 -8.61
C TYR A 185 8.68 2.96 -9.15
N THR A 186 7.85 4.00 -9.08
CA THR A 186 6.51 3.99 -9.68
C THR A 186 6.59 3.76 -11.19
N LYS A 187 7.49 4.46 -11.88
CA LYS A 187 7.71 4.27 -13.33
C LYS A 187 8.15 2.85 -13.68
N GLU A 188 9.02 2.25 -12.87
CA GLU A 188 9.46 0.86 -13.09
C GLU A 188 8.31 -0.15 -12.94
N ILE A 189 7.43 0.05 -11.96
CA ILE A 189 6.23 -0.78 -11.81
C ILE A 189 5.27 -0.58 -13.00
N GLU A 190 5.09 0.65 -13.47
CA GLU A 190 4.26 0.94 -14.66
C GLU A 190 4.82 0.25 -15.92
N GLN A 191 6.14 0.30 -16.15
CA GLN A 191 6.77 -0.41 -17.25
C GLN A 191 6.64 -1.94 -17.12
N TRP A 192 6.73 -2.45 -15.90
CA TRP A 192 6.48 -3.86 -15.66
C TRP A 192 5.02 -4.25 -15.99
N MET A 193 4.05 -3.43 -15.58
CA MET A 193 2.63 -3.65 -15.94
C MET A 193 2.42 -3.59 -17.46
N GLU A 194 3.10 -2.66 -18.15
CA GLU A 194 3.03 -2.53 -19.60
C GLU A 194 3.50 -3.79 -20.31
N ARG A 195 4.60 -4.36 -19.88
CA ARG A 195 5.14 -5.61 -20.44
C ARG A 195 4.29 -6.84 -20.09
N THR A 196 3.75 -6.88 -18.88
CA THR A 196 3.09 -8.08 -18.33
C THR A 196 1.60 -8.10 -18.64
N LEU A 197 0.92 -6.99 -18.50
CA LEU A 197 -0.55 -6.92 -18.51
C LEU A 197 -1.11 -6.29 -19.78
N TYR A 198 -0.49 -5.19 -20.29
CA TYR A 198 -1.09 -4.41 -21.37
C TYR A 198 -0.82 -5.03 -22.73
N LYS A 199 -1.80 -4.97 -23.63
CA LYS A 199 -1.59 -5.32 -25.04
C LYS A 199 -0.79 -4.19 -25.71
N ALA A 200 0.10 -4.56 -26.63
CA ALA A 200 0.76 -3.60 -27.48
C ALA A 200 -0.30 -2.88 -28.34
N ASN A 201 -0.23 -1.55 -28.43
CA ASN A 201 -1.05 -0.79 -29.38
C ASN A 201 -0.64 -1.18 -30.79
N MET A 202 -1.51 -1.87 -31.52
CA MET A 202 -1.29 -2.25 -32.94
C MET A 202 -1.19 -1.04 -33.88
N TYR A 203 -1.30 0.18 -33.40
CA TYR A 203 -1.31 1.38 -34.23
C TYR A 203 0.08 2.02 -34.48
N TYR A 204 1.17 1.42 -34.03
CA TYR A 204 2.53 1.96 -34.23
C TYR A 204 3.53 1.04 -34.93
N GLU A 205 3.08 0.01 -35.61
CA GLU A 205 3.91 -0.61 -36.65
C GLU A 205 3.64 0.01 -38.02
N LEU A 206 4.10 1.24 -38.21
CA LEU A 206 4.37 1.71 -39.57
C LEU A 206 5.50 0.84 -40.13
N PRO A 207 5.32 0.22 -41.30
CA PRO A 207 6.39 -0.56 -41.91
C PRO A 207 7.58 0.37 -42.13
N ARG A 208 8.74 -0.02 -41.64
CA ARG A 208 10.00 0.63 -42.02
C ARG A 208 10.07 0.54 -43.54
N ALA A 209 9.94 1.66 -44.21
CA ALA A 209 10.16 1.76 -45.63
C ALA A 209 11.56 1.21 -45.93
N VAL A 210 11.59 0.07 -46.64
CA VAL A 210 12.82 -0.48 -47.22
C VAL A 210 13.19 0.49 -48.32
N HIS A 211 14.14 1.37 -48.06
CA HIS A 211 14.82 2.10 -49.10
C HIS A 211 15.76 1.12 -49.80
N MET A 212 15.37 0.77 -51.07
CA MET A 212 16.28 0.23 -52.07
C MET A 212 17.24 1.36 -52.52
#